data_680e3403965719b9726977da4f1f99c3
#
_entry.id   680e3403965719b9726977da4f1f99c3
#
_cell.length_a   1.000
_cell.length_b   1.000
_cell.length_c   1.000
_cell.angle_alpha   90.00
_cell.angle_beta   90.00
_cell.angle_gamma   90.00
#
_symmetry.space_group_name_H-M   'P 1'
#
loop_
_entity.id
_entity.type
_entity.pdbx_description
1 polymer ?
#
loop_
_entity_poly.entity_id
_entity_poly.type
_entity_poly.pdbx_seq_one_letter_code
_entity_poly.pdbx_strand_id
1 'polypeptide(L)'
;MYWYIDDYIELDKSQKSLLDGHVEKWMHWHRQDELSEYKSHLTALYQQISSGPVSQTQWLAHFELGKQHWVRFRDHVSPELVNLAPHLTDEQVIDLFAELNEQNEERIEKRKERTLEERLEKNIEDTQDNAKEFIGKLRPEQKAIIVTYADEFKSSFDLWMAYRQRIQKAAFEMLLNKRQEPDFQQNFLDLLSHPERYQDDELVLISQHNNQVYAAMLAELGQSLSAKQKKKALNELQNLIDDITDLQED
;
A
#
# COMPACT_ATOMS: atom_id res chain seq x y z
N MET A 1 14.62 8.11 -9.61
CA MET A 1 13.16 8.13 -9.90
C MET A 1 12.88 7.69 -11.34
N TYR A 2 13.48 8.31 -12.36
CA TYR A 2 13.19 8.01 -13.77
C TYR A 2 13.43 6.55 -14.17
N TRP A 3 14.47 5.87 -13.67
CA TRP A 3 14.70 4.45 -13.96
C TRP A 3 13.47 3.56 -13.69
N TYR A 4 12.64 3.91 -12.71
CA TYR A 4 11.40 3.17 -12.43
C TYR A 4 10.25 3.57 -13.37
N ILE A 5 10.20 4.84 -13.79
CA ILE A 5 9.17 5.34 -14.72
C ILE A 5 9.48 4.89 -16.15
N ASP A 6 10.77 4.91 -16.53
CA ASP A 6 11.23 4.51 -17.87
C ASP A 6 10.96 3.01 -18.15
N ASP A 7 10.75 2.16 -17.10
CA ASP A 7 10.26 0.78 -17.25
C ASP A 7 8.82 0.71 -17.77
N TYR A 8 8.02 1.77 -17.62
CA TYR A 8 6.61 1.81 -17.99
C TYR A 8 6.32 2.73 -19.19
N ILE A 9 7.04 3.83 -19.27
CA ILE A 9 6.76 4.88 -20.25
C ILE A 9 8.00 5.72 -20.52
N GLU A 10 8.35 5.88 -21.79
CA GLU A 10 9.43 6.78 -22.20
C GLU A 10 8.91 8.21 -22.31
N LEU A 11 9.29 9.07 -21.36
CA LEU A 11 8.92 10.49 -21.35
C LEU A 11 9.95 11.33 -22.11
N ASP A 12 9.49 12.30 -22.90
CA ASP A 12 10.34 13.30 -23.50
C ASP A 12 10.86 14.33 -22.47
N LYS A 13 11.78 15.22 -22.91
CA LYS A 13 12.40 16.22 -22.01
C LYS A 13 11.39 17.20 -21.42
N SER A 14 10.36 17.57 -22.14
CA SER A 14 9.36 18.52 -21.67
C SER A 14 8.44 17.88 -20.66
N GLN A 15 8.04 16.65 -20.89
CA GLN A 15 7.24 15.83 -19.97
C GLN A 15 8.02 15.54 -18.68
N LYS A 16 9.32 15.20 -18.80
CA LYS A 16 10.18 15.01 -17.60
C LYS A 16 10.28 16.29 -16.78
N SER A 17 10.50 17.44 -17.44
CA SER A 17 10.57 18.73 -16.72
C SER A 17 9.24 19.10 -16.03
N LEU A 18 8.10 18.81 -16.67
CA LEU A 18 6.77 19.03 -16.08
C LEU A 18 6.54 18.14 -14.87
N LEU A 19 6.87 16.84 -14.99
CA LEU A 19 6.78 15.88 -13.89
C LEU A 19 7.68 16.24 -12.72
N ASP A 20 8.93 16.66 -12.98
CA ASP A 20 9.86 17.13 -11.92
C ASP A 20 9.25 18.27 -11.10
N GLY A 21 8.63 19.24 -11.76
CA GLY A 21 8.00 20.35 -11.06
C GLY A 21 6.82 19.93 -10.18
N HIS A 22 6.08 18.87 -10.54
CA HIS A 22 5.02 18.30 -9.71
C HIS A 22 5.61 17.47 -8.55
N VAL A 23 6.62 16.65 -8.82
CA VAL A 23 7.29 15.83 -7.79
C VAL A 23 7.91 16.70 -6.70
N GLU A 24 8.55 17.82 -7.06
CA GLU A 24 9.06 18.79 -6.07
C GLU A 24 7.95 19.30 -5.14
N LYS A 25 6.79 19.66 -5.69
CA LYS A 25 5.63 20.11 -4.90
C LYS A 25 5.09 19.00 -4.00
N TRP A 26 4.95 17.78 -4.54
CA TRP A 26 4.47 16.64 -3.77
C TRP A 26 5.42 16.28 -2.64
N MET A 27 6.73 16.30 -2.88
CA MET A 27 7.73 16.07 -1.84
C MET A 27 7.71 17.15 -0.78
N HIS A 28 7.56 18.42 -1.18
CA HIS A 28 7.44 19.53 -0.23
C HIS A 28 6.21 19.38 0.66
N TRP A 29 5.04 19.15 0.06
CA TRP A 29 3.80 18.90 0.80
C TRP A 29 3.93 17.68 1.72
N HIS A 30 4.48 16.56 1.20
CA HIS A 30 4.63 15.34 1.97
C HIS A 30 5.50 15.57 3.22
N ARG A 31 6.60 16.33 3.09
CA ARG A 31 7.48 16.66 4.22
C ARG A 31 6.80 17.60 5.22
N GLN A 32 6.10 18.61 4.75
CA GLN A 32 5.52 19.65 5.62
C GLN A 32 4.24 19.15 6.34
N ASP A 33 3.38 18.47 5.62
CA ASP A 33 2.04 18.12 6.10
C ASP A 33 1.94 16.63 6.47
N GLU A 34 2.20 15.70 5.52
CA GLU A 34 1.87 14.30 5.70
C GLU A 34 2.82 13.57 6.66
N LEU A 35 4.12 13.92 6.70
CA LEU A 35 5.05 13.34 7.66
C LEU A 35 4.67 13.65 9.11
N SER A 36 4.03 14.80 9.37
CA SER A 36 3.51 15.14 10.70
C SER A 36 2.38 14.20 11.13
N GLU A 37 1.52 13.80 10.20
CA GLU A 37 0.44 12.84 10.43
C GLU A 37 1.00 11.44 10.69
N TYR A 38 2.03 11.00 9.92
CA TYR A 38 2.72 9.72 10.18
C TYR A 38 3.37 9.70 11.56
N LYS A 39 4.08 10.77 11.93
CA LYS A 39 4.70 10.91 13.25
C LYS A 39 3.68 10.83 14.37
N SER A 40 2.56 11.51 14.23
CA SER A 40 1.45 11.48 15.19
C SER A 40 0.88 10.08 15.34
N HIS A 41 0.65 9.36 14.23
CA HIS A 41 0.14 8.00 14.22
C HIS A 41 1.13 7.02 14.90
N LEU A 42 2.42 7.06 14.53
CA LEU A 42 3.45 6.20 15.14
C LEU A 42 3.65 6.50 16.63
N THR A 43 3.56 7.78 17.03
CA THR A 43 3.63 8.18 18.43
C THR A 43 2.46 7.62 19.22
N ALA A 44 1.25 7.64 18.67
CA ALA A 44 0.08 7.04 19.31
C ALA A 44 0.24 5.52 19.49
N LEU A 45 0.73 4.81 18.45
CA LEU A 45 1.02 3.38 18.53
C LEU A 45 2.11 3.07 19.57
N TYR A 46 3.19 3.86 19.58
CA TYR A 46 4.26 3.74 20.59
C TYR A 46 3.69 3.86 22.03
N GLN A 47 2.86 4.87 22.28
CA GLN A 47 2.24 5.08 23.59
C GLN A 47 1.32 3.93 23.99
N GLN A 48 0.54 3.39 23.06
CA GLN A 48 -0.34 2.24 23.32
C GLN A 48 0.47 1.00 23.64
N ILE A 49 1.48 0.63 22.86
CA ILE A 49 2.35 -0.51 23.15
C ILE A 49 3.10 -0.31 24.46
N SER A 50 3.56 0.90 24.75
CA SER A 50 4.23 1.24 26.02
C SER A 50 3.33 0.98 27.24
N SER A 51 2.04 1.30 27.11
CA SER A 51 1.05 1.15 28.17
C SER A 51 0.61 -0.30 28.40
N GLY A 52 0.61 -1.13 27.34
CA GLY A 52 0.20 -2.54 27.43
C GLY A 52 0.05 -3.20 26.07
N PRO A 53 -0.48 -4.43 26.00
CA PRO A 53 -0.82 -5.07 24.75
C PRO A 53 -1.93 -4.28 24.02
N VAL A 54 -1.73 -4.06 22.71
CA VAL A 54 -2.72 -3.41 21.85
C VAL A 54 -3.82 -4.43 21.52
N SER A 55 -5.08 -4.06 21.72
CA SER A 55 -6.23 -4.91 21.42
C SER A 55 -6.50 -5.01 19.93
N GLN A 56 -7.26 -6.05 19.49
CA GLN A 56 -7.71 -6.21 18.12
C GLN A 56 -8.42 -4.94 17.59
N THR A 57 -9.33 -4.36 18.37
CA THR A 57 -10.04 -3.12 17.96
C THR A 57 -9.09 -1.94 17.77
N GLN A 58 -8.08 -1.80 18.60
CA GLN A 58 -7.06 -0.76 18.43
C GLN A 58 -6.21 -0.99 17.19
N TRP A 59 -5.82 -2.24 16.88
CA TRP A 59 -5.12 -2.57 15.65
C TRP A 59 -5.94 -2.22 14.41
N LEU A 60 -7.24 -2.55 14.40
CA LEU A 60 -8.14 -2.15 13.31
C LEU A 60 -8.21 -0.62 13.14
N ALA A 61 -8.20 0.14 14.23
CA ALA A 61 -8.13 1.59 14.17
C ALA A 61 -6.82 2.08 13.54
N HIS A 62 -5.68 1.44 13.86
CA HIS A 62 -4.39 1.74 13.23
C HIS A 62 -4.37 1.40 11.73
N PHE A 63 -5.02 0.30 11.31
CA PHE A 63 -5.14 -0.03 9.88
C PHE A 63 -5.97 1.02 9.12
N GLU A 64 -7.05 1.51 9.73
CA GLU A 64 -7.85 2.59 9.13
C GLU A 64 -7.06 3.89 9.04
N LEU A 65 -6.29 4.26 10.06
CA LEU A 65 -5.38 5.42 9.99
C LEU A 65 -4.33 5.25 8.88
N GLY A 66 -3.73 4.06 8.75
CA GLY A 66 -2.80 3.75 7.66
C GLY A 66 -3.44 3.90 6.27
N LYS A 67 -4.69 3.45 6.12
CA LYS A 67 -5.47 3.65 4.89
C LYS A 67 -5.72 5.14 4.62
N GLN A 68 -6.03 5.93 5.64
CA GLN A 68 -6.26 7.38 5.49
C GLN A 68 -5.00 8.12 5.03
N HIS A 69 -3.79 7.71 5.45
CA HIS A 69 -2.54 8.25 4.92
C HIS A 69 -2.45 8.07 3.40
N TRP A 70 -2.76 6.85 2.91
CA TRP A 70 -2.80 6.59 1.47
C TRP A 70 -3.85 7.43 0.75
N VAL A 71 -5.07 7.56 1.31
CA VAL A 71 -6.14 8.37 0.73
C VAL A 71 -5.72 9.84 0.60
N ARG A 72 -5.13 10.43 1.63
CA ARG A 72 -4.65 11.82 1.58
C ARG A 72 -3.56 12.01 0.53
N PHE A 73 -2.58 11.08 0.46
CA PHE A 73 -1.55 11.13 -0.58
C PHE A 73 -2.17 11.07 -1.98
N ARG A 74 -3.01 10.09 -2.23
CA ARG A 74 -3.71 9.90 -3.50
C ARG A 74 -4.50 11.15 -3.90
N ASP A 75 -5.31 11.66 -2.99
CA ASP A 75 -6.18 12.80 -3.26
C ASP A 75 -5.37 14.09 -3.49
N HIS A 76 -4.19 14.20 -2.89
CA HIS A 76 -3.28 15.33 -3.11
C HIS A 76 -2.60 15.27 -4.50
N VAL A 77 -2.18 14.09 -4.96
CA VAL A 77 -1.45 13.97 -6.23
C VAL A 77 -2.36 13.81 -7.45
N SER A 78 -3.59 13.32 -7.26
CA SER A 78 -4.52 13.03 -8.37
C SER A 78 -4.85 14.21 -9.27
N PRO A 79 -5.08 15.44 -8.78
CA PRO A 79 -5.37 16.60 -9.64
C PRO A 79 -4.23 16.92 -10.62
N GLU A 80 -2.99 16.85 -10.16
CA GLU A 80 -1.82 17.09 -11.01
C GLU A 80 -1.61 15.97 -12.00
N LEU A 81 -1.87 14.70 -11.63
CA LEU A 81 -1.83 13.57 -12.57
C LEU A 81 -2.87 13.74 -13.70
N VAL A 82 -4.06 14.24 -13.37
CA VAL A 82 -5.08 14.59 -14.38
C VAL A 82 -4.58 15.68 -15.34
N ASN A 83 -3.86 16.68 -14.83
CA ASN A 83 -3.27 17.73 -15.64
C ASN A 83 -2.09 17.26 -16.50
N LEU A 84 -1.37 16.22 -16.09
CA LEU A 84 -0.29 15.59 -16.88
C LEU A 84 -0.83 14.72 -18.01
N ALA A 85 -1.99 14.11 -17.85
CA ALA A 85 -2.57 13.15 -18.78
C ALA A 85 -2.69 13.66 -20.24
N PRO A 86 -3.09 14.92 -20.53
CA PRO A 86 -3.15 15.45 -21.90
C PRO A 86 -1.79 15.58 -22.58
N HIS A 87 -0.69 15.56 -21.86
CA HIS A 87 0.67 15.67 -22.41
C HIS A 87 1.22 14.32 -22.89
N LEU A 88 0.55 13.20 -22.60
CA LEU A 88 0.95 11.88 -23.10
C LEU A 88 0.52 11.71 -24.54
N THR A 89 1.37 11.08 -25.37
CA THR A 89 0.97 10.63 -26.71
C THR A 89 0.14 9.35 -26.62
N ASP A 90 -0.57 9.02 -27.71
CA ASP A 90 -1.33 7.76 -27.77
C ASP A 90 -0.40 6.54 -27.69
N GLU A 91 0.79 6.62 -28.31
CA GLU A 91 1.81 5.58 -28.27
C GLU A 91 2.28 5.36 -26.83
N GLN A 92 2.60 6.42 -26.08
CA GLN A 92 2.97 6.34 -24.68
C GLN A 92 1.87 5.71 -23.81
N VAL A 93 0.61 6.01 -24.08
CA VAL A 93 -0.51 5.39 -23.36
C VAL A 93 -0.60 3.90 -23.70
N ILE A 94 -0.44 3.53 -24.96
CA ILE A 94 -0.47 2.12 -25.38
C ILE A 94 0.66 1.33 -24.72
N ASP A 95 1.88 1.84 -24.76
CA ASP A 95 3.07 1.20 -24.19
C ASP A 95 2.94 1.03 -22.65
N LEU A 96 2.50 2.08 -21.96
CA LEU A 96 2.23 2.03 -20.51
C LEU A 96 1.28 0.88 -20.13
N PHE A 97 0.16 0.75 -20.85
CA PHE A 97 -0.84 -0.28 -20.52
C PHE A 97 -0.45 -1.66 -21.04
N ALA A 98 0.38 -1.76 -22.08
CA ALA A 98 0.99 -3.02 -22.49
C ALA A 98 1.91 -3.56 -21.38
N GLU A 99 2.81 -2.74 -20.85
CA GLU A 99 3.70 -3.09 -19.75
C GLU A 99 2.92 -3.47 -18.47
N LEU A 100 1.90 -2.68 -18.10
CA LEU A 100 1.05 -2.99 -16.96
C LEU A 100 0.33 -4.34 -17.13
N ASN A 101 -0.08 -4.69 -18.35
CA ASN A 101 -0.71 -5.98 -18.64
C ASN A 101 0.31 -7.13 -18.57
N GLU A 102 1.51 -6.97 -19.11
CA GLU A 102 2.59 -7.94 -19.02
C GLU A 102 2.91 -8.27 -17.55
N GLN A 103 3.04 -7.26 -16.70
CA GLN A 103 3.24 -7.45 -15.27
C GLN A 103 2.07 -8.17 -14.59
N ASN A 104 0.83 -7.94 -15.03
CA ASN A 104 -0.32 -8.68 -14.51
C ASN A 104 -0.23 -10.17 -14.87
N GLU A 105 0.12 -10.48 -16.12
CA GLU A 105 0.30 -11.85 -16.60
C GLU A 105 1.42 -12.56 -15.84
N GLU A 106 2.57 -11.91 -15.66
CA GLU A 106 3.67 -12.45 -14.86
C GLU A 106 3.24 -12.78 -13.41
N ARG A 107 2.47 -11.89 -12.77
CA ARG A 107 1.98 -12.13 -11.40
C ARG A 107 1.06 -13.35 -11.35
N ILE A 108 0.19 -13.50 -12.35
CA ILE A 108 -0.72 -14.64 -12.46
C ILE A 108 0.07 -15.93 -12.67
N GLU A 109 1.06 -15.93 -13.58
CA GLU A 109 1.89 -17.12 -13.83
C GLU A 109 2.73 -17.49 -12.61
N LYS A 110 3.45 -16.54 -11.99
CA LYS A 110 4.21 -16.77 -10.76
C LYS A 110 3.35 -17.36 -9.63
N ARG A 111 2.05 -16.96 -9.59
CA ARG A 111 1.13 -17.56 -8.62
C ARG A 111 0.74 -18.99 -8.96
N LYS A 112 0.57 -19.32 -10.25
CA LYS A 112 0.25 -20.69 -10.69
C LYS A 112 1.40 -21.68 -10.47
N GLU A 113 2.64 -21.21 -10.47
CA GLU A 113 3.84 -22.02 -10.21
C GLU A 113 3.86 -22.62 -8.79
N ARG A 114 3.12 -22.07 -7.85
CA ARG A 114 3.08 -22.51 -6.45
C ARG A 114 1.76 -23.18 -6.13
N THR A 115 1.83 -24.33 -5.46
CA THR A 115 0.68 -25.01 -4.86
C THR A 115 0.05 -24.14 -3.74
N LEU A 116 -1.13 -24.53 -3.28
CA LEU A 116 -1.77 -23.87 -2.14
C LEU A 116 -0.92 -23.99 -0.87
N GLU A 117 -0.32 -25.17 -0.66
CA GLU A 117 0.54 -25.47 0.48
C GLU A 117 1.81 -24.59 0.47
N GLU A 118 2.52 -24.53 -0.66
CA GLU A 118 3.71 -23.67 -0.81
C GLU A 118 3.38 -22.17 -0.61
N ARG A 119 2.20 -21.74 -1.00
CA ARG A 119 1.74 -20.34 -0.75
C ARG A 119 1.48 -20.10 0.73
N LEU A 120 0.85 -21.05 1.42
CA LEU A 120 0.61 -20.96 2.85
C LEU A 120 1.93 -20.96 3.63
N GLU A 121 2.85 -21.89 3.31
CA GLU A 121 4.17 -21.92 3.92
C GLU A 121 4.92 -20.60 3.73
N LYS A 122 4.89 -20.05 2.50
CA LYS A 122 5.52 -18.75 2.22
C LYS A 122 4.90 -17.60 2.99
N ASN A 123 3.58 -17.56 3.10
CA ASN A 123 2.89 -16.54 3.91
C ASN A 123 3.26 -16.63 5.40
N ILE A 124 3.38 -17.85 5.93
CA ILE A 124 3.83 -18.08 7.31
C ILE A 124 5.27 -17.59 7.50
N GLU A 125 6.17 -17.96 6.58
CA GLU A 125 7.57 -17.53 6.60
C GLU A 125 7.69 -16.01 6.58
N ASP A 126 7.05 -15.35 5.61
CA ASP A 126 7.07 -13.89 5.47
C ASP A 126 6.50 -13.18 6.71
N THR A 127 5.42 -13.72 7.29
CA THR A 127 4.83 -13.17 8.52
C THR A 127 5.78 -13.34 9.71
N GLN A 128 6.46 -14.48 9.82
CA GLN A 128 7.44 -14.72 10.87
C GLN A 128 8.66 -13.81 10.72
N ASP A 129 9.14 -13.58 9.51
CA ASP A 129 10.30 -12.72 9.25
C ASP A 129 9.95 -11.24 9.52
N ASN A 130 8.80 -10.77 9.09
CA ASN A 130 8.32 -9.43 9.44
C ASN A 130 8.19 -9.26 10.96
N ALA A 131 7.57 -10.21 11.66
CA ALA A 131 7.47 -10.14 13.10
C ALA A 131 8.86 -10.14 13.78
N LYS A 132 9.81 -10.94 13.29
CA LYS A 132 11.18 -11.01 13.80
C LYS A 132 11.97 -9.70 13.61
N GLU A 133 11.70 -8.97 12.55
CA GLU A 133 12.26 -7.64 12.34
C GLU A 133 11.87 -6.70 13.50
N PHE A 134 10.58 -6.64 13.82
CA PHE A 134 10.04 -5.73 14.84
C PHE A 134 10.28 -6.18 16.28
N ILE A 135 10.09 -7.47 16.57
CA ILE A 135 10.15 -7.97 17.96
C ILE A 135 11.37 -8.84 18.25
N GLY A 136 12.21 -9.14 17.26
CA GLY A 136 13.38 -10.01 17.39
C GLY A 136 13.02 -11.48 17.33
N LYS A 137 13.88 -12.35 17.86
CA LYS A 137 13.73 -13.80 17.76
C LYS A 137 12.38 -14.26 18.32
N LEU A 138 11.61 -14.94 17.47
CA LEU A 138 10.32 -15.53 17.84
C LEU A 138 10.52 -16.79 18.70
N ARG A 139 9.68 -16.93 19.71
CA ARG A 139 9.58 -18.14 20.53
C ARG A 139 8.64 -19.16 19.86
N PRO A 140 8.72 -20.44 20.24
CA PRO A 140 7.87 -21.48 19.63
C PRO A 140 6.36 -21.15 19.69
N GLU A 141 5.88 -20.63 20.83
CA GLU A 141 4.49 -20.24 21.00
C GLU A 141 4.07 -19.09 20.07
N GLN A 142 4.96 -18.13 19.81
CA GLN A 142 4.70 -17.04 18.86
C GLN A 142 4.63 -17.52 17.41
N LYS A 143 5.48 -18.47 17.07
CA LYS A 143 5.39 -19.14 15.75
C LYS A 143 4.09 -19.92 15.60
N ALA A 144 3.65 -20.60 16.67
CA ALA A 144 2.38 -21.34 16.68
C ALA A 144 1.17 -20.39 16.50
N ILE A 145 1.18 -19.22 17.13
CA ILE A 145 0.16 -18.18 16.90
C ILE A 145 0.08 -17.85 15.40
N ILE A 146 1.21 -17.50 14.77
CA ILE A 146 1.25 -17.14 13.35
C ILE A 146 0.70 -18.28 12.47
N VAL A 147 1.08 -19.52 12.75
CA VAL A 147 0.59 -20.69 11.99
C VAL A 147 -0.93 -20.84 12.15
N THR A 148 -1.45 -20.71 13.37
CA THR A 148 -2.90 -20.82 13.65
C THR A 148 -3.70 -19.81 12.85
N TYR A 149 -3.27 -18.54 12.84
CA TYR A 149 -3.98 -17.50 12.10
C TYR A 149 -3.76 -17.58 10.59
N ALA A 150 -2.66 -18.18 10.11
CA ALA A 150 -2.39 -18.30 8.69
C ALA A 150 -3.50 -19.07 7.94
N ASP A 151 -4.10 -20.08 8.58
CA ASP A 151 -5.19 -20.88 8.02
C ASP A 151 -6.54 -20.11 7.94
N GLU A 152 -6.67 -19.02 8.68
CA GLU A 152 -7.90 -18.20 8.70
C GLU A 152 -7.95 -17.18 7.57
N PHE A 153 -6.81 -16.86 6.94
CA PHE A 153 -6.76 -15.89 5.84
C PHE A 153 -7.40 -16.45 4.58
N LYS A 154 -8.23 -15.63 3.96
CA LYS A 154 -8.84 -15.92 2.66
C LYS A 154 -8.02 -15.34 1.52
N SER A 155 -7.83 -16.12 0.46
CA SER A 155 -7.15 -15.62 -0.74
C SER A 155 -7.99 -14.54 -1.42
N SER A 156 -7.41 -13.36 -1.61
CA SER A 156 -8.02 -12.25 -2.35
C SER A 156 -7.37 -12.03 -3.72
N PHE A 157 -6.38 -12.83 -4.10
CA PHE A 157 -5.52 -12.56 -5.25
C PHE A 157 -6.30 -12.42 -6.56
N ASP A 158 -7.19 -13.38 -6.89
CA ASP A 158 -7.90 -13.37 -8.16
C ASP A 158 -8.87 -12.20 -8.26
N LEU A 159 -9.56 -11.88 -7.16
CA LEU A 159 -10.45 -10.72 -7.07
C LEU A 159 -9.67 -9.41 -7.15
N TRP A 160 -8.50 -9.35 -6.50
CA TRP A 160 -7.63 -8.18 -6.56
C TRP A 160 -7.06 -7.98 -7.97
N MET A 161 -6.67 -9.04 -8.67
CA MET A 161 -6.23 -8.96 -10.06
C MET A 161 -7.36 -8.49 -10.98
N ALA A 162 -8.57 -9.00 -10.81
CA ALA A 162 -9.73 -8.55 -11.57
C ALA A 162 -10.04 -7.06 -11.31
N TYR A 163 -9.99 -6.62 -10.06
CA TYR A 163 -10.12 -5.21 -9.68
C TYR A 163 -9.05 -4.34 -10.35
N ARG A 164 -7.77 -4.74 -10.27
CA ARG A 164 -6.65 -4.03 -10.88
C ARG A 164 -6.84 -3.89 -12.40
N GLN A 165 -7.22 -4.97 -13.08
CA GLN A 165 -7.46 -4.97 -14.53
C GLN A 165 -8.65 -4.06 -14.91
N ARG A 166 -9.72 -4.01 -14.10
CA ARG A 166 -10.85 -3.10 -14.34
C ARG A 166 -10.44 -1.63 -14.28
N ILE A 167 -9.65 -1.23 -13.29
CA ILE A 167 -9.15 0.14 -13.17
C ILE A 167 -8.23 0.47 -14.35
N GLN A 168 -7.29 -0.41 -14.66
CA GLN A 168 -6.36 -0.21 -15.78
C GLN A 168 -7.11 -0.06 -17.10
N LYS A 169 -8.11 -0.91 -17.35
CA LYS A 169 -8.95 -0.80 -18.55
C LYS A 169 -9.71 0.52 -18.60
N ALA A 170 -10.31 0.94 -17.49
CA ALA A 170 -11.04 2.22 -17.43
C ALA A 170 -10.09 3.41 -17.66
N ALA A 171 -8.89 3.39 -17.06
CA ALA A 171 -7.88 4.43 -17.28
C ALA A 171 -7.38 4.45 -18.73
N PHE A 172 -7.12 3.30 -19.33
CA PHE A 172 -6.73 3.18 -20.73
C PHE A 172 -7.78 3.78 -21.66
N GLU A 173 -9.05 3.40 -21.51
CA GLU A 173 -10.15 3.91 -22.31
C GLU A 173 -10.31 5.43 -22.18
N MET A 174 -10.15 5.98 -20.98
CA MET A 174 -10.20 7.42 -20.75
C MET A 174 -9.03 8.14 -21.40
N LEU A 175 -7.81 7.63 -21.22
CA LEU A 175 -6.60 8.26 -21.73
C LEU A 175 -6.46 8.15 -23.25
N LEU A 176 -6.91 7.07 -23.87
CA LEU A 176 -6.80 6.89 -25.32
C LEU A 176 -7.97 7.52 -26.10
N ASN A 177 -9.20 7.31 -25.63
CA ASN A 177 -10.40 7.60 -26.42
C ASN A 177 -11.17 8.83 -25.95
N LYS A 178 -10.97 9.32 -24.72
CA LYS A 178 -11.83 10.34 -24.10
C LYS A 178 -11.10 11.61 -23.66
N ARG A 179 -9.81 11.75 -23.94
CA ARG A 179 -9.01 12.92 -23.52
C ARG A 179 -9.53 14.27 -24.05
N GLN A 180 -10.26 14.24 -25.17
CA GLN A 180 -10.83 15.42 -25.79
C GLN A 180 -12.28 15.71 -25.36
N GLU A 181 -12.88 14.84 -24.54
CA GLU A 181 -14.24 15.04 -24.04
C GLU A 181 -14.26 16.14 -22.98
N PRO A 182 -15.32 16.97 -22.92
CA PRO A 182 -15.38 18.11 -21.99
C PRO A 182 -15.32 17.70 -20.52
N ASP A 183 -15.75 16.48 -20.17
CA ASP A 183 -15.80 15.94 -18.82
C ASP A 183 -14.63 15.00 -18.49
N PHE A 184 -13.63 14.89 -19.38
CA PHE A 184 -12.46 14.01 -19.18
C PHE A 184 -11.78 14.25 -17.84
N GLN A 185 -11.45 15.53 -17.52
CA GLN A 185 -10.72 15.84 -16.30
C GLN A 185 -11.48 15.41 -15.04
N GLN A 186 -12.80 15.66 -15.02
CA GLN A 186 -13.63 15.28 -13.88
C GLN A 186 -13.73 13.75 -13.74
N ASN A 187 -13.96 13.05 -14.85
CA ASN A 187 -14.11 11.59 -14.84
C ASN A 187 -12.79 10.88 -14.49
N PHE A 188 -11.67 11.39 -15.01
CA PHE A 188 -10.36 10.84 -14.72
C PHE A 188 -9.92 11.13 -13.27
N LEU A 189 -10.23 12.32 -12.75
CA LEU A 189 -10.04 12.62 -11.34
C LEU A 189 -10.87 11.67 -10.45
N ASP A 190 -12.14 11.43 -10.79
CA ASP A 190 -13.01 10.53 -10.04
C ASP A 190 -12.47 9.09 -10.03
N LEU A 191 -11.93 8.61 -11.15
CA LEU A 191 -11.29 7.30 -11.24
C LEU A 191 -10.05 7.20 -10.34
N LEU A 192 -9.20 8.24 -10.34
CA LEU A 192 -7.99 8.26 -9.53
C LEU A 192 -8.28 8.41 -8.04
N SER A 193 -9.28 9.23 -7.68
CA SER A 193 -9.63 9.53 -6.29
C SER A 193 -10.56 8.48 -5.66
N HIS A 194 -11.29 7.69 -6.45
CA HIS A 194 -12.25 6.70 -5.95
C HIS A 194 -12.09 5.33 -6.61
N PRO A 195 -10.87 4.77 -6.67
CA PRO A 195 -10.65 3.48 -7.31
C PRO A 195 -11.42 2.33 -6.64
N GLU A 196 -11.78 2.47 -5.37
CA GLU A 196 -12.59 1.50 -4.62
C GLU A 196 -13.96 1.22 -5.24
N ARG A 197 -14.50 2.12 -6.09
CA ARG A 197 -15.76 1.89 -6.83
C ARG A 197 -15.67 0.76 -7.86
N TYR A 198 -14.46 0.35 -8.21
CA TYR A 198 -14.18 -0.77 -9.11
C TYR A 198 -13.98 -2.10 -8.37
N GLN A 199 -14.07 -2.11 -7.04
CA GLN A 199 -14.01 -3.32 -6.24
C GLN A 199 -15.34 -4.08 -6.29
N ASP A 200 -15.25 -5.42 -6.28
CA ASP A 200 -16.41 -6.26 -6.04
C ASP A 200 -16.70 -6.32 -4.54
N ASP A 201 -17.97 -6.47 -4.17
CA ASP A 201 -18.39 -6.65 -2.77
C ASP A 201 -17.64 -7.82 -2.10
N GLU A 202 -17.37 -8.90 -2.84
CA GLU A 202 -16.63 -10.06 -2.33
C GLU A 202 -15.19 -9.68 -1.95
N LEU A 203 -14.48 -8.87 -2.76
CA LEU A 203 -13.14 -8.38 -2.43
C LEU A 203 -13.16 -7.53 -1.15
N VAL A 204 -14.17 -6.67 -1.01
CA VAL A 204 -14.35 -5.84 0.20
C VAL A 204 -14.56 -6.73 1.42
N LEU A 205 -15.44 -7.73 1.35
CA LEU A 205 -15.72 -8.65 2.46
C LEU A 205 -14.50 -9.49 2.85
N ILE A 206 -13.75 -10.01 1.87
CA ILE A 206 -12.52 -10.76 2.13
C ILE A 206 -11.46 -9.85 2.76
N SER A 207 -11.29 -8.63 2.28
CA SER A 207 -10.34 -7.66 2.84
C SER A 207 -10.68 -7.31 4.28
N GLN A 208 -11.96 -7.09 4.59
CA GLN A 208 -12.42 -6.86 5.95
C GLN A 208 -12.16 -8.05 6.86
N HIS A 209 -12.47 -9.28 6.39
CA HIS A 209 -12.18 -10.50 7.13
C HIS A 209 -10.69 -10.65 7.41
N ASN A 210 -9.83 -10.49 6.40
CA ASN A 210 -8.38 -10.62 6.55
C ASN A 210 -7.80 -9.56 7.51
N ASN A 211 -8.33 -8.34 7.50
CA ASN A 211 -7.96 -7.31 8.47
C ASN A 211 -8.33 -7.72 9.91
N GLN A 212 -9.50 -8.34 10.11
CA GLN A 212 -9.91 -8.87 11.43
C GLN A 212 -8.97 -9.97 11.91
N VAL A 213 -8.63 -10.93 11.03
CA VAL A 213 -7.68 -12.01 11.32
C VAL A 213 -6.30 -11.45 11.67
N TYR A 214 -5.79 -10.51 10.87
CA TYR A 214 -4.48 -9.92 11.10
C TYR A 214 -4.42 -9.12 12.41
N ALA A 215 -5.45 -8.32 12.69
CA ALA A 215 -5.54 -7.56 13.93
C ALA A 215 -5.64 -8.48 15.17
N ALA A 216 -6.36 -9.61 15.08
CA ALA A 216 -6.44 -10.60 16.15
C ALA A 216 -5.07 -11.26 16.40
N MET A 217 -4.39 -11.68 15.32
CA MET A 217 -3.03 -12.23 15.39
C MET A 217 -2.06 -11.26 16.06
N LEU A 218 -2.05 -9.98 15.65
CA LEU A 218 -1.17 -8.96 16.24
C LEU A 218 -1.50 -8.72 17.73
N ALA A 219 -2.77 -8.73 18.10
CA ALA A 219 -3.18 -8.59 19.50
C ALA A 219 -2.69 -9.76 20.35
N GLU A 220 -2.80 -11.00 19.89
CA GLU A 220 -2.32 -12.19 20.58
C GLU A 220 -0.79 -12.23 20.64
N LEU A 221 -0.09 -11.92 19.55
CA LEU A 221 1.36 -11.77 19.55
C LEU A 221 1.79 -10.69 20.57
N GLY A 222 1.10 -9.56 20.62
CA GLY A 222 1.36 -8.47 21.56
C GLY A 222 1.26 -8.91 23.03
N GLN A 223 0.27 -9.74 23.38
CA GLN A 223 0.12 -10.32 24.72
C GLN A 223 1.26 -11.28 25.07
N SER A 224 1.84 -11.93 24.09
CA SER A 224 2.92 -12.90 24.28
C SER A 224 4.31 -12.25 24.43
N LEU A 225 4.47 -10.94 24.23
CA LEU A 225 5.79 -10.30 24.19
C LEU A 225 6.52 -10.40 25.53
N SER A 226 7.79 -10.82 25.49
CA SER A 226 8.70 -10.64 26.61
C SER A 226 9.08 -9.16 26.77
N ALA A 227 9.56 -8.77 27.96
CA ALA A 227 10.04 -7.41 28.21
C ALA A 227 11.14 -6.98 27.21
N LYS A 228 12.02 -7.92 26.79
CA LYS A 228 13.06 -7.67 25.79
C LYS A 228 12.46 -7.41 24.40
N GLN A 229 11.46 -8.19 24.01
CA GLN A 229 10.78 -8.03 22.71
C GLN A 229 9.97 -6.73 22.68
N LYS A 230 9.23 -6.42 23.75
CA LYS A 230 8.52 -5.14 23.87
C LYS A 230 9.47 -3.95 23.75
N LYS A 231 10.64 -4.01 24.44
CA LYS A 231 11.65 -2.96 24.34
C LYS A 231 12.16 -2.81 22.90
N LYS A 232 12.38 -3.95 22.18
CA LYS A 232 12.81 -3.88 20.79
C LYS A 232 11.75 -3.23 19.91
N ALA A 233 10.48 -3.65 20.01
CA ALA A 233 9.38 -3.04 19.24
C ALA A 233 9.27 -1.53 19.46
N LEU A 234 9.39 -1.08 20.72
CA LEU A 234 9.38 0.34 21.06
C LEU A 234 10.59 1.09 20.46
N ASN A 235 11.77 0.47 20.47
CA ASN A 235 12.95 1.08 19.84
C ASN A 235 12.79 1.20 18.33
N GLU A 236 12.25 0.18 17.63
CA GLU A 236 12.00 0.25 16.19
C GLU A 236 10.99 1.35 15.84
N LEU A 237 9.91 1.50 16.62
CA LEU A 237 8.97 2.61 16.45
C LEU A 237 9.61 3.96 16.71
N GLN A 238 10.48 4.07 17.74
CA GLN A 238 11.17 5.31 18.03
C GLN A 238 12.14 5.68 16.88
N ASN A 239 12.89 4.71 16.34
CA ASN A 239 13.75 4.93 15.19
C ASN A 239 12.96 5.49 13.99
N LEU A 240 11.78 4.91 13.69
CA LEU A 240 10.92 5.43 12.61
C LEU A 240 10.42 6.86 12.88
N ILE A 241 10.11 7.18 14.13
CA ILE A 241 9.69 8.55 14.53
C ILE A 241 10.86 9.53 14.38
N ASP A 242 12.06 9.10 14.73
CA ASP A 242 13.29 9.92 14.62
C ASP A 242 13.65 10.13 13.14
N ASP A 243 13.62 9.09 12.31
CA ASP A 243 13.83 9.18 10.85
C ASP A 243 12.84 10.15 10.18
N ILE A 244 11.55 10.11 10.58
CA ILE A 244 10.56 11.08 10.08
C ILE A 244 10.91 12.50 10.54
N THR A 245 11.40 12.66 11.76
CA THR A 245 11.78 13.98 12.29
C THR A 245 12.95 14.55 11.49
N ASP A 246 13.98 13.74 11.23
CA ASP A 246 15.15 14.14 10.43
C ASP A 246 14.73 14.54 9.00
N LEU A 247 13.80 13.78 8.38
CA LEU A 247 13.26 14.10 7.04
C LEU A 247 12.44 15.41 7.00
N GLN A 248 11.90 15.86 8.13
CA GLN A 248 11.20 17.16 8.22
C GLN A 248 12.12 18.35 8.41
N GLU A 249 13.35 18.11 8.94
CA GLU A 249 14.35 19.16 9.19
C GLU A 249 15.25 19.43 7.96
N ASP A 250 15.34 18.46 7.00
CA ASP A 250 16.07 18.56 5.72
C ASP A 250 15.24 19.30 4.63
#